data_a45ed831d4226ce04b5d980f5a4307cb
#
_entry.id   a45ed831d4226ce04b5d980f5a4307cb
#
_cell.length_a   1.000
_cell.length_b   1.000
_cell.length_c   1.000
_cell.angle_alpha   90.00
_cell.angle_beta   90.00
_cell.angle_gamma   90.00
#
_symmetry.space_group_name_H-M   'P 1'
#
loop_
_entity.id
_entity.type
_entity.pdbx_description
1 polymer ?
#
loop_
_entity_poly.entity_id
_entity_poly.type
_entity_poly.pdbx_seq_one_letter_code
_entity_poly.pdbx_strand_id
1 'polypeptide(L)'
;EDYGHLIRRSKLRMRWFLDMCIILGYINEGDNQKIITKTISFVNQKKEDKFVLCYYIKEYNIPKWLNRKRIIFREILRQIKDSSYKPYSDNECTLLWEGDKNQILKLVSIANTVQDKTEVIKNFENVYQEIERRIKEFIEKNIDELVIPINEIDPKLKSCLFTWLTPNDSDSKTIASAIQEHNKKEVAIITADKKDWTKELLEEVHNDFNLKKVYEKLPEIKYIQDI
;
A
#
# COMPACT_ATOMS: atom_id res chain seq x y z
N GLU A 1 29.70 24.79 41.82
CA GLU A 1 28.57 25.08 40.89
C GLU A 1 28.69 24.14 39.70
N ASP A 2 27.93 23.09 39.77
CA ASP A 2 27.96 21.96 38.82
C ASP A 2 26.93 22.23 37.73
N TYR A 3 27.38 22.77 36.61
CA TYR A 3 26.54 22.92 35.43
C TYR A 3 26.41 21.57 34.69
N GLY A 4 25.49 20.75 35.16
CA GLY A 4 25.08 19.55 34.48
C GLY A 4 24.48 19.88 33.09
N HIS A 5 25.29 19.78 32.05
CA HIS A 5 24.85 19.84 30.67
C HIS A 5 23.87 18.70 30.42
N LEU A 6 22.59 18.98 30.59
CA LEU A 6 21.48 18.18 30.05
C LEU A 6 21.57 18.20 28.51
N ILE A 7 22.46 17.38 27.95
CA ILE A 7 22.38 17.02 26.55
C ILE A 7 21.06 16.22 26.39
N ARG A 8 19.97 16.91 26.09
CA ARG A 8 18.79 16.25 25.52
C ARG A 8 19.27 15.59 24.26
N ARG A 9 19.54 14.28 24.31
CA ARG A 9 19.65 13.45 23.13
C ARG A 9 18.34 13.66 22.37
N SER A 10 18.36 14.46 21.31
CA SER A 10 17.26 14.51 20.37
C SER A 10 17.05 13.08 19.92
N LYS A 11 15.93 12.47 20.33
CA LYS A 11 15.55 11.15 19.79
C LYS A 11 15.61 11.30 18.27
N LEU A 12 16.56 10.63 17.62
CA LEU A 12 16.59 10.56 16.18
C LEU A 12 15.23 10.06 15.72
N ARG A 13 14.49 10.91 15.01
CA ARG A 13 13.19 10.56 14.46
C ARG A 13 13.40 9.48 13.40
N MET A 14 12.75 8.34 13.58
CA MET A 14 12.79 7.26 12.62
C MET A 14 12.10 7.71 11.33
N ARG A 15 12.63 7.26 10.17
CA ARG A 15 11.96 7.40 8.88
C ARG A 15 11.40 6.05 8.47
N TRP A 16 10.10 5.99 8.26
CA TRP A 16 9.37 4.79 7.89
C TRP A 16 8.97 4.83 6.42
N PHE A 17 9.55 3.96 5.61
CA PHE A 17 9.10 3.77 4.23
C PHE A 17 7.85 2.89 4.24
N LEU A 18 6.73 3.45 3.79
CA LEU A 18 5.44 2.79 3.83
C LEU A 18 5.19 1.97 2.57
N ASP A 19 4.84 0.69 2.78
CA ASP A 19 4.20 -0.10 1.75
C ASP A 19 2.72 0.29 1.60
N MET A 20 2.13 0.04 0.42
CA MET A 20 0.73 0.37 0.12
C MET A 20 -0.26 -0.30 1.08
N CYS A 21 0.03 -1.52 1.53
CA CYS A 21 -0.81 -2.25 2.49
C CYS A 21 -1.00 -1.50 3.82
N ILE A 22 -0.05 -0.65 4.22
CA ILE A 22 -0.15 0.19 5.42
C ILE A 22 -1.16 1.32 5.19
N ILE A 23 -1.15 1.94 4.01
CA ILE A 23 -2.14 2.97 3.65
C ILE A 23 -3.55 2.35 3.66
N LEU A 24 -3.72 1.21 2.99
CA LEU A 24 -5.00 0.50 2.93
C LEU A 24 -5.48 0.06 4.32
N GLY A 25 -4.58 -0.44 5.15
CA GLY A 25 -4.90 -0.80 6.55
C GLY A 25 -5.36 0.42 7.35
N TYR A 26 -4.70 1.57 7.22
CA TYR A 26 -5.07 2.77 7.95
C TYR A 26 -6.46 3.30 7.57
N ILE A 27 -6.81 3.28 6.28
CA ILE A 27 -8.14 3.73 5.80
C ILE A 27 -9.24 2.67 5.95
N ASN A 28 -8.96 1.55 6.61
CA ASN A 28 -9.89 0.42 6.84
C ASN A 28 -10.29 -0.33 5.56
N GLU A 29 -9.38 -0.44 4.60
CA GLU A 29 -9.56 -1.18 3.33
C GLU A 29 -8.64 -2.42 3.25
N GLY A 30 -8.03 -2.83 4.34
CA GLY A 30 -7.21 -4.04 4.42
C GLY A 30 -8.07 -5.30 4.58
N ASP A 31 -7.52 -6.44 4.19
CA ASP A 31 -8.23 -7.73 4.19
C ASP A 31 -8.37 -8.35 5.60
N ASN A 32 -7.66 -7.83 6.60
CA ASN A 32 -7.59 -8.42 7.93
C ASN A 32 -7.76 -7.37 9.04
N GLN A 33 -8.82 -7.51 9.83
CA GLN A 33 -9.16 -6.57 10.90
C GLN A 33 -8.04 -6.38 11.94
N LYS A 34 -7.27 -7.44 12.25
CA LYS A 34 -6.13 -7.33 13.18
C LYS A 34 -5.01 -6.47 12.60
N ILE A 35 -4.74 -6.60 11.29
CA ILE A 35 -3.75 -5.76 10.58
C ILE A 35 -4.23 -4.31 10.56
N ILE A 36 -5.50 -4.05 10.24
CA ILE A 36 -6.12 -2.73 10.25
C ILE A 36 -5.92 -2.05 11.61
N THR A 37 -6.31 -2.71 12.70
CA THR A 37 -6.19 -2.17 14.05
C THR A 37 -4.73 -1.84 14.40
N LYS A 38 -3.79 -2.73 14.09
CA LYS A 38 -2.37 -2.50 14.32
C LYS A 38 -1.81 -1.36 13.48
N THR A 39 -2.22 -1.25 12.22
CA THR A 39 -1.80 -0.16 11.34
C THR A 39 -2.25 1.21 11.85
N ILE A 40 -3.52 1.33 12.24
CA ILE A 40 -4.06 2.56 12.82
C ILE A 40 -3.31 2.92 14.10
N SER A 41 -3.07 1.94 14.98
CA SER A 41 -2.31 2.13 16.22
C SER A 41 -0.89 2.61 15.94
N PHE A 42 -0.18 1.94 15.03
CA PHE A 42 1.19 2.27 14.62
C PHE A 42 1.30 3.71 14.12
N VAL A 43 0.50 4.09 13.13
CA VAL A 43 0.54 5.45 12.56
C VAL A 43 0.26 6.50 13.63
N ASN A 44 -0.73 6.26 14.50
CA ASN A 44 -1.07 7.20 15.56
C ASN A 44 -0.01 7.33 16.65
N GLN A 45 0.72 6.25 16.97
CA GLN A 45 1.79 6.25 17.97
C GLN A 45 3.10 6.85 17.43
N LYS A 46 3.32 6.80 16.10
CA LYS A 46 4.55 7.23 15.43
C LYS A 46 4.48 8.64 14.85
N LYS A 47 3.57 9.49 15.34
CA LYS A 47 3.39 10.89 14.87
C LYS A 47 4.64 11.77 14.96
N GLU A 48 5.59 11.42 15.82
CA GLU A 48 6.86 12.14 15.93
C GLU A 48 7.92 11.65 14.93
N ASP A 49 7.73 10.48 14.36
CA ASP A 49 8.57 9.91 13.32
C ASP A 49 8.18 10.50 11.95
N LYS A 50 8.93 10.18 10.90
CA LYS A 50 8.63 10.61 9.53
C LYS A 50 8.12 9.45 8.70
N PHE A 51 7.06 9.66 7.96
CA PHE A 51 6.55 8.71 6.99
C PHE A 51 6.96 9.10 5.56
N VAL A 52 7.53 8.14 4.88
CA VAL A 52 8.11 8.29 3.54
C VAL A 52 7.36 7.40 2.56
N LEU A 53 7.00 7.93 1.41
CA LEU A 53 6.29 7.21 0.36
C LEU A 53 7.00 7.40 -0.98
N CYS A 54 7.16 6.34 -1.80
CA CYS A 54 7.69 6.52 -3.14
C CYS A 54 6.61 7.00 -4.12
N TYR A 55 7.07 7.73 -5.16
CA TYR A 55 6.18 8.21 -6.22
C TYR A 55 5.45 7.08 -6.94
N TYR A 56 6.07 5.89 -7.07
CA TYR A 56 5.43 4.76 -7.72
C TYR A 56 4.16 4.29 -6.99
N ILE A 57 4.17 4.25 -5.65
CA ILE A 57 2.95 3.95 -4.88
C ILE A 57 1.89 5.03 -5.11
N LYS A 58 2.28 6.32 -4.98
CA LYS A 58 1.35 7.44 -5.08
C LYS A 58 0.73 7.58 -6.47
N GLU A 59 1.55 7.49 -7.53
CA GLU A 59 1.15 7.85 -8.89
C GLU A 59 0.70 6.65 -9.74
N TYR A 60 1.02 5.42 -9.30
CA TYR A 60 0.67 4.22 -10.04
C TYR A 60 -0.14 3.22 -9.21
N ASN A 61 0.37 2.77 -8.06
CA ASN A 61 -0.30 1.70 -7.30
C ASN A 61 -1.66 2.15 -6.76
N ILE A 62 -1.73 3.32 -6.13
CA ILE A 62 -2.98 3.87 -5.60
C ILE A 62 -4.02 4.10 -6.71
N PRO A 63 -3.71 4.81 -7.82
CA PRO A 63 -4.66 4.95 -8.92
C PRO A 63 -5.12 3.63 -9.53
N LYS A 64 -4.22 2.66 -9.69
CA LYS A 64 -4.55 1.33 -10.21
C LYS A 64 -5.52 0.59 -9.27
N TRP A 65 -5.27 0.65 -7.97
CA TRP A 65 -6.13 0.05 -6.96
C TRP A 65 -7.52 0.73 -6.90
N LEU A 66 -7.56 2.07 -6.92
CA LEU A 66 -8.81 2.84 -6.97
C LEU A 66 -9.61 2.52 -8.23
N ASN A 67 -8.97 2.41 -9.39
CA ASN A 67 -9.64 2.02 -10.62
C ASN A 67 -10.26 0.62 -10.51
N ARG A 68 -9.55 -0.36 -9.90
CA ARG A 68 -10.10 -1.70 -9.65
C ARG A 68 -11.30 -1.64 -8.71
N LYS A 69 -11.23 -0.85 -7.63
CA LYS A 69 -12.37 -0.63 -6.72
C LYS A 69 -13.56 0.00 -7.46
N ARG A 70 -13.33 0.99 -8.32
CA ARG A 70 -14.37 1.61 -9.15
C ARG A 70 -15.08 0.57 -10.02
N ILE A 71 -14.34 -0.34 -10.63
CA ILE A 71 -14.92 -1.42 -11.45
C ILE A 71 -15.78 -2.36 -10.57
N ILE A 72 -15.29 -2.75 -9.39
CA ILE A 72 -16.04 -3.58 -8.43
C ILE A 72 -17.38 -2.92 -8.08
N PHE A 73 -17.35 -1.66 -7.63
CA PHE A 73 -18.58 -0.96 -7.24
C PHE A 73 -19.54 -0.77 -8.42
N ARG A 74 -19.02 -0.44 -9.60
CA ARG A 74 -19.83 -0.30 -10.81
C ARG A 74 -20.50 -1.62 -11.20
N GLU A 75 -19.77 -2.73 -11.12
CA GLU A 75 -20.31 -4.06 -11.42
C GLU A 75 -21.41 -4.45 -10.42
N ILE A 76 -21.23 -4.21 -9.13
CA ILE A 76 -22.27 -4.40 -8.10
C ILE A 76 -23.52 -3.58 -8.44
N LEU A 77 -23.34 -2.29 -8.74
CA LEU A 77 -24.48 -1.41 -9.04
C LEU A 77 -25.26 -1.84 -10.28
N ARG A 78 -24.56 -2.32 -11.33
CA ARG A 78 -25.20 -2.83 -12.55
C ARG A 78 -26.05 -4.08 -12.25
N GLN A 79 -25.50 -5.04 -11.52
CA GLN A 79 -26.22 -6.27 -11.16
C GLN A 79 -27.43 -6.01 -10.23
N ILE A 80 -27.38 -4.95 -9.41
CA ILE A 80 -28.53 -4.58 -8.54
C ILE A 80 -29.59 -3.82 -9.34
N LYS A 81 -29.19 -2.90 -10.23
CA LYS A 81 -30.10 -2.02 -10.97
C LYS A 81 -30.84 -2.72 -12.12
N ASP A 82 -30.19 -3.67 -12.78
CA ASP A 82 -30.69 -4.31 -13.98
C ASP A 82 -30.63 -5.84 -13.86
N SER A 83 -31.79 -6.47 -13.68
CA SER A 83 -31.91 -7.92 -13.58
C SER A 83 -31.59 -8.65 -14.89
N SER A 84 -31.60 -7.95 -16.03
CA SER A 84 -31.24 -8.48 -17.35
C SER A 84 -29.73 -8.35 -17.65
N TYR A 85 -28.99 -7.61 -16.83
CA TYR A 85 -27.57 -7.40 -17.00
C TYR A 85 -26.78 -8.72 -16.88
N LYS A 86 -25.98 -9.02 -17.89
CA LYS A 86 -25.09 -10.19 -17.87
C LYS A 86 -23.84 -9.86 -17.02
N PRO A 87 -23.64 -10.51 -15.87
CA PRO A 87 -22.50 -10.25 -15.01
C PRO A 87 -21.16 -10.33 -15.76
N TYR A 88 -20.27 -9.38 -15.46
CA TYR A 88 -18.91 -9.30 -16.01
C TYR A 88 -18.83 -9.17 -17.54
N SER A 89 -19.88 -8.67 -18.19
CA SER A 89 -19.91 -8.47 -19.65
C SER A 89 -19.11 -7.25 -20.13
N ASP A 90 -18.73 -6.36 -19.23
CA ASP A 90 -17.88 -5.20 -19.52
C ASP A 90 -16.41 -5.60 -19.67
N ASN A 91 -15.72 -5.09 -20.69
CA ASN A 91 -14.30 -5.35 -20.94
C ASN A 91 -13.40 -4.97 -19.75
N GLU A 92 -13.75 -3.94 -18.97
CA GLU A 92 -12.98 -3.56 -17.78
C GLU A 92 -13.01 -4.63 -16.67
N CYS A 93 -14.01 -5.53 -16.68
CA CYS A 93 -14.08 -6.64 -15.73
C CYS A 93 -12.97 -7.67 -15.91
N THR A 94 -12.21 -7.62 -17.01
CA THR A 94 -10.98 -8.41 -17.17
C THR A 94 -9.88 -8.04 -16.17
N LEU A 95 -9.96 -6.86 -15.56
CA LEU A 95 -9.05 -6.39 -14.50
C LEU A 95 -9.40 -6.94 -13.12
N LEU A 96 -10.55 -7.60 -12.97
CA LEU A 96 -11.01 -8.17 -11.71
C LEU A 96 -10.35 -9.54 -11.47
N TRP A 97 -9.89 -9.73 -10.25
CA TRP A 97 -9.39 -11.01 -9.78
C TRP A 97 -10.54 -11.90 -9.31
N GLU A 98 -10.27 -13.18 -9.09
CA GLU A 98 -11.29 -14.12 -8.61
C GLU A 98 -11.83 -13.72 -7.23
N GLY A 99 -10.97 -13.22 -6.34
CA GLY A 99 -11.36 -12.67 -5.05
C GLY A 99 -12.34 -11.48 -5.16
N ASP A 100 -12.14 -10.59 -6.15
CA ASP A 100 -13.04 -9.46 -6.40
C ASP A 100 -14.42 -9.96 -6.85
N LYS A 101 -14.47 -10.94 -7.75
CA LYS A 101 -15.73 -11.53 -8.23
C LYS A 101 -16.51 -12.19 -7.09
N ASN A 102 -15.83 -12.91 -6.21
CA ASN A 102 -16.43 -13.51 -5.01
C ASN A 102 -16.99 -12.43 -4.07
N GLN A 103 -16.28 -11.32 -3.89
CA GLN A 103 -16.76 -10.18 -3.12
C GLN A 103 -18.01 -9.55 -3.75
N ILE A 104 -18.00 -9.34 -5.08
CA ILE A 104 -19.15 -8.81 -5.83
C ILE A 104 -20.38 -9.71 -5.64
N LEU A 105 -20.23 -11.01 -5.87
CA LEU A 105 -21.31 -11.98 -5.69
C LEU A 105 -21.93 -11.92 -4.28
N LYS A 106 -21.08 -11.87 -3.25
CA LYS A 106 -21.53 -11.75 -1.87
C LYS A 106 -22.32 -10.47 -1.62
N LEU A 107 -21.80 -9.33 -2.08
CA LEU A 107 -22.43 -8.02 -1.87
C LEU A 107 -23.74 -7.87 -2.65
N VAL A 108 -23.78 -8.36 -3.90
CA VAL A 108 -25.02 -8.40 -4.71
C VAL A 108 -26.07 -9.30 -4.05
N SER A 109 -25.68 -10.46 -3.52
CA SER A 109 -26.59 -11.34 -2.79
C SER A 109 -27.19 -10.63 -1.57
N ILE A 110 -26.37 -9.96 -0.75
CA ILE A 110 -26.83 -9.19 0.41
C ILE A 110 -27.77 -8.05 -0.04
N ALA A 111 -27.38 -7.29 -1.06
CA ALA A 111 -28.17 -6.17 -1.57
C ALA A 111 -29.56 -6.61 -2.07
N ASN A 112 -29.66 -7.81 -2.65
CA ASN A 112 -30.92 -8.37 -3.13
C ASN A 112 -31.88 -8.81 -1.99
N THR A 113 -31.41 -8.92 -0.75
CA THR A 113 -32.28 -9.17 0.43
C THR A 113 -32.84 -7.89 1.02
N VAL A 114 -32.34 -6.72 0.62
CA VAL A 114 -32.80 -5.41 1.13
C VAL A 114 -33.99 -4.92 0.31
N GLN A 115 -35.05 -4.44 0.99
CA GLN A 115 -36.25 -3.95 0.32
C GLN A 115 -36.01 -2.64 -0.45
N ASP A 116 -35.22 -1.71 0.11
CA ASP A 116 -34.90 -0.44 -0.53
C ASP A 116 -33.57 -0.48 -1.27
N LYS A 117 -33.65 -0.82 -2.55
CA LYS A 117 -32.48 -0.84 -3.44
C LYS A 117 -31.89 0.55 -3.68
N THR A 118 -32.68 1.63 -3.57
CA THR A 118 -32.23 3.00 -3.79
C THR A 118 -31.26 3.42 -2.71
N GLU A 119 -31.53 3.09 -1.45
CA GLU A 119 -30.63 3.34 -0.34
C GLU A 119 -29.33 2.54 -0.48
N VAL A 120 -29.41 1.29 -0.86
CA VAL A 120 -28.22 0.43 -1.11
C VAL A 120 -27.33 1.05 -2.19
N ILE A 121 -27.90 1.49 -3.30
CA ILE A 121 -27.15 2.12 -4.42
C ILE A 121 -26.43 3.37 -3.93
N LYS A 122 -27.15 4.26 -3.23
CA LYS A 122 -26.58 5.50 -2.69
C LYS A 122 -25.44 5.22 -1.70
N ASN A 123 -25.60 4.20 -0.87
CA ASN A 123 -24.55 3.82 0.08
C ASN A 123 -23.28 3.32 -0.62
N PHE A 124 -23.38 2.54 -1.70
CA PHE A 124 -22.21 2.12 -2.47
C PHE A 124 -21.49 3.29 -3.15
N GLU A 125 -22.24 4.24 -3.73
CA GLU A 125 -21.66 5.45 -4.34
C GLU A 125 -20.91 6.30 -3.30
N ASN A 126 -21.49 6.49 -2.12
CA ASN A 126 -20.89 7.21 -1.01
C ASN A 126 -19.62 6.51 -0.48
N VAL A 127 -19.63 5.18 -0.36
CA VAL A 127 -18.46 4.41 0.12
C VAL A 127 -17.26 4.58 -0.80
N TYR A 128 -17.46 4.55 -2.12
CA TYR A 128 -16.36 4.75 -3.07
C TYR A 128 -15.73 6.14 -2.94
N GLN A 129 -16.55 7.18 -2.89
CA GLN A 129 -16.07 8.56 -2.71
C GLN A 129 -15.33 8.74 -1.38
N GLU A 130 -15.82 8.10 -0.34
CA GLU A 130 -15.19 8.13 0.99
C GLU A 130 -13.82 7.45 0.99
N ILE A 131 -13.65 6.34 0.27
CA ILE A 131 -12.36 5.66 0.10
C ILE A 131 -11.34 6.60 -0.55
N GLU A 132 -11.69 7.24 -1.67
CA GLU A 132 -10.80 8.21 -2.34
C GLU A 132 -10.42 9.36 -1.41
N ARG A 133 -11.40 9.92 -0.70
CA ARG A 133 -11.18 11.00 0.27
C ARG A 133 -10.20 10.58 1.37
N ARG A 134 -10.38 9.39 1.95
CA ARG A 134 -9.52 8.88 3.03
C ARG A 134 -8.08 8.65 2.58
N ILE A 135 -7.86 8.13 1.38
CA ILE A 135 -6.51 7.98 0.82
C ILE A 135 -5.85 9.35 0.66
N LYS A 136 -6.55 10.31 0.06
CA LYS A 136 -6.04 11.67 -0.14
C LYS A 136 -5.67 12.32 1.19
N GLU A 137 -6.57 12.26 2.17
CA GLU A 137 -6.32 12.79 3.51
C GLU A 137 -5.15 12.10 4.22
N PHE A 138 -5.00 10.76 4.07
CA PHE A 138 -3.87 10.05 4.63
C PHE A 138 -2.55 10.59 4.06
N ILE A 139 -2.47 10.72 2.74
CA ILE A 139 -1.26 11.21 2.07
C ILE A 139 -0.96 12.66 2.50
N GLU A 140 -1.95 13.53 2.51
CA GLU A 140 -1.78 14.95 2.87
C GLU A 140 -1.39 15.15 4.35
N LYS A 141 -1.92 14.32 5.25
CA LYS A 141 -1.74 14.52 6.71
C LYS A 141 -0.58 13.73 7.31
N ASN A 142 -0.21 12.59 6.71
CA ASN A 142 0.74 11.68 7.33
C ASN A 142 2.03 11.49 6.51
N ILE A 143 2.06 11.78 5.22
CA ILE A 143 3.28 11.60 4.42
C ILE A 143 4.12 12.86 4.48
N ASP A 144 5.31 12.75 5.08
CA ASP A 144 6.26 13.86 5.22
C ASP A 144 7.11 14.05 3.96
N GLU A 145 7.49 12.95 3.32
CA GLU A 145 8.43 12.97 2.18
C GLU A 145 7.95 12.05 1.06
N LEU A 146 7.94 12.57 -0.18
CA LEU A 146 7.82 11.76 -1.39
C LEU A 146 9.21 11.54 -1.98
N VAL A 147 9.56 10.27 -2.24
CA VAL A 147 10.92 9.90 -2.66
C VAL A 147 10.93 9.06 -3.92
N ILE A 148 12.05 9.04 -4.60
CA ILE A 148 12.34 8.25 -5.80
C ILE A 148 11.25 8.40 -6.85
N PRO A 149 11.36 9.42 -7.74
CA PRO A 149 10.52 9.55 -8.93
C PRO A 149 10.54 8.27 -9.78
N ILE A 150 9.45 7.97 -10.45
CA ILE A 150 9.28 6.69 -11.19
C ILE A 150 10.39 6.49 -12.23
N ASN A 151 10.80 7.56 -12.91
CA ASN A 151 11.88 7.55 -13.90
C ASN A 151 13.30 7.44 -13.30
N GLU A 152 13.44 7.58 -11.99
CA GLU A 152 14.69 7.44 -11.25
C GLU A 152 14.85 6.07 -10.58
N ILE A 153 13.88 5.18 -10.69
CA ILE A 153 13.99 3.81 -10.17
C ILE A 153 15.08 3.08 -10.96
N ASP A 154 16.12 2.59 -10.26
CA ASP A 154 17.24 1.89 -10.88
C ASP A 154 16.77 0.62 -11.60
N PRO A 155 16.92 0.55 -12.94
CA PRO A 155 16.43 -0.58 -13.71
C PRO A 155 17.17 -1.89 -13.42
N LYS A 156 18.44 -1.84 -12.99
CA LYS A 156 19.23 -3.03 -12.64
C LYS A 156 18.76 -3.59 -11.30
N LEU A 157 18.60 -2.73 -10.29
CA LEU A 157 18.07 -3.10 -8.99
C LEU A 157 16.65 -3.66 -9.11
N LYS A 158 15.78 -2.97 -9.85
CA LYS A 158 14.42 -3.43 -10.14
C LYS A 158 14.43 -4.80 -10.83
N SER A 159 15.31 -5.03 -11.82
CA SER A 159 15.37 -6.31 -12.54
C SER A 159 15.88 -7.45 -11.67
N CYS A 160 16.84 -7.20 -10.79
CA CYS A 160 17.31 -8.17 -9.82
C CYS A 160 16.15 -8.63 -8.91
N LEU A 161 15.44 -7.67 -8.30
CA LEU A 161 14.30 -7.97 -7.43
C LEU A 161 13.17 -8.66 -8.18
N PHE A 162 12.87 -8.27 -9.42
CA PHE A 162 11.83 -8.88 -10.24
C PHE A 162 12.10 -10.34 -10.55
N THR A 163 13.37 -10.74 -10.70
CA THR A 163 13.75 -12.14 -10.92
C THR A 163 13.28 -13.05 -9.78
N TRP A 164 13.29 -12.55 -8.55
CA TRP A 164 12.85 -13.26 -7.35
C TRP A 164 11.35 -13.13 -7.07
N LEU A 165 10.78 -11.97 -7.41
CA LEU A 165 9.36 -11.65 -7.18
C LEU A 165 8.46 -11.95 -8.37
N THR A 166 8.93 -12.69 -9.37
CA THR A 166 8.16 -12.93 -10.61
C THR A 166 6.78 -13.54 -10.33
N PRO A 167 5.71 -12.97 -10.86
CA PRO A 167 5.68 -11.83 -11.82
C PRO A 167 5.33 -10.47 -11.20
N ASN A 168 5.76 -10.16 -9.97
CA ASN A 168 5.35 -8.95 -9.25
C ASN A 168 6.23 -7.73 -9.57
N ASP A 169 6.00 -7.08 -10.72
CA ASP A 169 6.69 -5.85 -11.13
C ASP A 169 6.42 -4.66 -10.19
N SER A 170 5.26 -4.65 -9.54
CA SER A 170 4.88 -3.58 -8.60
C SER A 170 5.76 -3.58 -7.36
N ASP A 171 5.91 -4.73 -6.71
CA ASP A 171 6.73 -4.84 -5.50
C ASP A 171 8.20 -4.66 -5.82
N SER A 172 8.69 -5.17 -6.96
CA SER A 172 10.08 -4.96 -7.36
C SER A 172 10.43 -3.47 -7.50
N LYS A 173 9.53 -2.64 -8.04
CA LYS A 173 9.72 -1.18 -8.13
C LYS A 173 9.65 -0.49 -6.78
N THR A 174 8.71 -0.91 -5.94
CA THR A 174 8.53 -0.32 -4.62
C THR A 174 9.70 -0.64 -3.69
N ILE A 175 10.16 -1.90 -3.69
CA ILE A 175 11.32 -2.34 -2.90
C ILE A 175 12.61 -1.68 -3.41
N ALA A 176 12.78 -1.60 -4.75
CA ALA A 176 13.92 -0.87 -5.34
C ALA A 176 13.95 0.58 -4.84
N SER A 177 12.80 1.26 -4.82
CA SER A 177 12.69 2.63 -4.30
C SER A 177 13.08 2.73 -2.82
N ALA A 178 12.67 1.76 -1.99
CA ALA A 178 13.03 1.73 -0.58
C ALA A 178 14.55 1.55 -0.36
N ILE A 179 15.19 0.65 -1.13
CA ILE A 179 16.64 0.42 -1.07
C ILE A 179 17.41 1.66 -1.54
N GLN A 180 16.99 2.27 -2.66
CA GLN A 180 17.59 3.49 -3.17
C GLN A 180 17.50 4.64 -2.16
N GLU A 181 16.31 4.83 -1.55
CA GLU A 181 16.13 5.86 -0.53
C GLU A 181 17.00 5.60 0.71
N HIS A 182 17.05 4.35 1.17
CA HIS A 182 17.85 3.97 2.34
C HIS A 182 19.36 4.33 2.16
N ASN A 183 19.89 4.16 0.96
CA ASN A 183 21.27 4.50 0.65
C ASN A 183 21.51 6.02 0.47
N LYS A 184 20.46 6.81 0.22
CA LYS A 184 20.51 8.28 0.27
C LYS A 184 20.34 8.77 1.70
N LYS A 185 19.34 8.25 2.40
CA LYS A 185 18.96 8.63 3.75
C LYS A 185 18.21 7.49 4.42
N GLU A 186 18.76 6.98 5.51
CA GLU A 186 18.27 5.81 6.22
C GLU A 186 16.75 5.79 6.44
N VAL A 187 16.13 4.68 6.08
CA VAL A 187 14.71 4.38 6.33
C VAL A 187 14.56 2.95 6.85
N ALA A 188 13.52 2.68 7.64
CA ALA A 188 13.03 1.34 7.90
C ALA A 188 11.75 1.11 7.08
N ILE A 189 11.60 -0.05 6.50
CA ILE A 189 10.37 -0.45 5.78
C ILE A 189 9.34 -0.92 6.79
N ILE A 190 8.10 -0.52 6.60
CA ILE A 190 6.95 -1.08 7.31
C ILE A 190 5.95 -1.65 6.29
N THR A 191 5.61 -2.93 6.45
CA THR A 191 4.70 -3.67 5.56
C THR A 191 3.83 -4.64 6.35
N ALA A 192 2.74 -5.10 5.74
CA ALA A 192 1.95 -6.25 6.20
C ALA A 192 2.25 -7.52 5.39
N ASP A 193 2.99 -7.41 4.29
CA ASP A 193 3.31 -8.50 3.40
C ASP A 193 4.57 -9.25 3.82
N LYS A 194 4.36 -10.40 4.48
CA LYS A 194 5.45 -11.30 4.89
C LYS A 194 5.90 -12.26 3.77
N LYS A 195 5.18 -12.30 2.66
CA LYS A 195 5.46 -13.22 1.57
C LYS A 195 6.47 -12.63 0.59
N ASP A 196 6.20 -11.44 0.11
CA ASP A 196 6.97 -10.83 -0.97
C ASP A 196 8.05 -9.86 -0.42
N TRP A 197 7.83 -9.27 0.75
CA TRP A 197 8.78 -8.36 1.41
C TRP A 197 9.58 -9.08 2.48
N THR A 198 10.62 -9.82 2.11
CA THR A 198 11.42 -10.60 3.04
C THR A 198 12.86 -10.07 3.15
N LYS A 199 13.52 -10.39 4.25
CA LYS A 199 14.91 -10.04 4.45
C LYS A 199 15.80 -10.77 3.45
N GLU A 200 15.49 -12.03 3.18
CA GLU A 200 16.19 -12.88 2.23
C GLU A 200 16.15 -12.27 0.82
N LEU A 201 14.99 -11.71 0.41
CA LEU A 201 14.89 -11.00 -0.85
C LEU A 201 15.83 -9.80 -0.93
N LEU A 202 15.93 -9.01 0.15
CA LEU A 202 16.86 -7.88 0.18
C LEU A 202 18.32 -8.35 0.10
N GLU A 203 18.65 -9.46 0.75
CA GLU A 203 20.00 -10.03 0.73
C GLU A 203 20.45 -10.46 -0.67
N GLU A 204 19.50 -10.83 -1.57
CA GLU A 204 19.81 -11.14 -2.97
C GLU A 204 20.43 -9.95 -3.73
N VAL A 205 20.14 -8.72 -3.34
CA VAL A 205 20.82 -7.52 -3.89
C VAL A 205 22.31 -7.56 -3.58
N HIS A 206 22.72 -8.10 -2.43
CA HIS A 206 24.10 -8.25 -2.05
C HIS A 206 24.81 -9.45 -2.69
N ASN A 207 24.06 -10.38 -3.28
CA ASN A 207 24.63 -11.48 -4.08
C ASN A 207 25.08 -10.99 -5.47
N ASP A 208 24.52 -9.88 -5.97
CA ASP A 208 25.00 -9.22 -7.18
C ASP A 208 26.18 -8.29 -6.84
N PHE A 209 27.37 -8.61 -7.39
CA PHE A 209 28.60 -7.86 -7.13
C PHE A 209 28.51 -6.38 -7.51
N ASN A 210 27.79 -6.03 -8.57
CA ASN A 210 27.66 -4.65 -9.02
C ASN A 210 26.66 -3.88 -8.15
N LEU A 211 25.54 -4.51 -7.79
CA LEU A 211 24.51 -3.89 -6.93
C LEU A 211 25.05 -3.69 -5.52
N LYS A 212 25.76 -4.66 -4.95
CA LYS A 212 26.39 -4.55 -3.62
C LYS A 212 27.31 -3.34 -3.49
N LYS A 213 28.02 -2.97 -4.54
CA LYS A 213 28.90 -1.78 -4.54
C LYS A 213 28.12 -0.47 -4.51
N VAL A 214 26.91 -0.46 -5.04
CA VAL A 214 26.06 0.74 -5.12
C VAL A 214 25.13 0.82 -3.92
N TYR A 215 24.62 -0.32 -3.48
CA TYR A 215 23.64 -0.45 -2.38
C TYR A 215 24.28 -1.21 -1.22
N GLU A 216 25.22 -0.55 -0.52
CA GLU A 216 25.97 -1.15 0.58
C GLU A 216 25.11 -1.47 1.80
N LYS A 217 24.06 -0.66 1.99
CA LYS A 217 23.13 -0.79 3.12
C LYS A 217 21.76 -1.21 2.66
N LEU A 218 21.18 -2.18 3.37
CA LEU A 218 19.82 -2.63 3.15
C LEU A 218 18.93 -2.11 4.27
N PRO A 219 17.68 -1.66 3.95
CA PRO A 219 16.74 -1.22 4.95
C PRO A 219 16.28 -2.38 5.84
N GLU A 220 16.03 -2.10 7.11
CA GLU A 220 15.35 -3.05 8.00
C GLU A 220 13.88 -3.19 7.57
N ILE A 221 13.37 -4.42 7.48
CA ILE A 221 11.93 -4.68 7.27
C ILE A 221 11.28 -4.97 8.62
N LYS A 222 10.21 -4.25 8.91
CA LYS A 222 9.34 -4.48 10.06
C LYS A 222 7.94 -4.82 9.59
N TYR A 223 7.37 -5.86 10.17
CA TYR A 223 6.02 -6.28 9.83
C TYR A 223 5.04 -5.72 10.86
N ILE A 224 3.97 -5.11 10.36
CA ILE A 224 2.93 -4.53 11.22
C ILE A 224 2.30 -5.56 12.16
N GLN A 225 2.32 -6.85 11.79
CA GLN A 225 1.83 -7.93 12.64
C GLN A 225 2.68 -8.16 13.89
N ASP A 226 3.95 -7.76 13.85
CA ASP A 226 4.94 -8.05 14.90
C ASP A 226 5.19 -6.85 15.83
N ILE A 227 4.54 -5.71 15.56
CA ILE A 227 4.62 -4.47 16.35
C ILE A 227 3.47 -4.36 17.35
#